data_e317cb531ee3983da53ab25a20b669b1
#
_entry.id   e317cb531ee3983da53ab25a20b669b1
#
_cell.length_a   1.000
_cell.length_b   1.000
_cell.length_c   1.000
_cell.angle_alpha   90.00
_cell.angle_beta   90.00
_cell.angle_gamma   90.00
#
_symmetry.space_group_name_H-M   'P 1'
#
loop_
_entity.id
_entity.type
_entity.pdbx_description
1 polymer ?
#
loop_
_entity_poly.entity_id
_entity_poly.type
_entity_poly.pdbx_seq_one_letter_code
_entity_poly.pdbx_strand_id
1 'polypeptide(L)'
;MLGCRGCHGKDLEGTFFTKNEPQYGPLYASNLTVEIPEYTDAQLDGIIRQGVHPERKTVWGMPSEIFQHLSDPDFDALVAYLRTLKPAGKKLPNPQFSVQDRKDIASGNYKPAAQLVRERANQLPVDLGAGHALGRYITEVTCAECHGPKLEGNPNDPVGRIPNLIVVGGYSRDQFETLATRGVPVGGRKLNPMMVSVALGRLSHMTPHERDALYAYLKARAEQPQ
;
A
#
# COMPACT_ATOMS: atom_id res chain seq x y z
N MET A 1 -3.76 3.96 8.40
CA MET A 1 -2.83 4.53 7.42
C MET A 1 -2.36 3.50 6.38
N LEU A 2 -1.79 2.34 6.73
CA LEU A 2 -1.21 1.37 5.78
C LEU A 2 -2.20 0.68 4.82
N GLY A 3 -3.50 0.76 5.06
CA GLY A 3 -4.52 0.27 4.13
C GLY A 3 -4.84 -1.22 4.19
N CYS A 4 -4.42 -1.97 5.20
CA CYS A 4 -4.68 -3.41 5.35
C CYS A 4 -6.17 -3.78 5.13
N ARG A 5 -7.10 -2.95 5.61
CA ARG A 5 -8.54 -3.14 5.44
C ARG A 5 -9.03 -3.09 3.99
N GLY A 6 -8.26 -2.47 3.09
CA GLY A 6 -8.61 -2.40 1.66
C GLY A 6 -8.58 -3.77 0.99
N CYS A 7 -7.64 -4.62 1.37
CA CYS A 7 -7.48 -5.97 0.86
C CYS A 7 -8.05 -7.03 1.82
N HIS A 8 -7.78 -6.90 3.13
CA HIS A 8 -8.17 -7.91 4.13
C HIS A 8 -9.60 -7.73 4.66
N GLY A 9 -10.39 -6.81 4.10
CA GLY A 9 -11.76 -6.54 4.52
C GLY A 9 -11.87 -5.59 5.70
N LYS A 10 -13.06 -5.00 5.87
CA LYS A 10 -13.33 -3.98 6.89
C LYS A 10 -12.95 -4.43 8.30
N ASP A 11 -13.24 -5.70 8.63
CA ASP A 11 -13.01 -6.29 9.93
C ASP A 11 -11.77 -7.19 9.97
N LEU A 12 -10.94 -7.14 8.90
CA LEU A 12 -9.70 -7.92 8.72
C LEU A 12 -9.92 -9.44 8.69
N GLU A 13 -11.14 -9.89 8.39
CA GLU A 13 -11.52 -11.30 8.28
C GLU A 13 -11.20 -11.90 6.90
N GLY A 14 -10.49 -11.15 6.06
CA GLY A 14 -10.10 -11.56 4.71
C GLY A 14 -11.18 -11.30 3.65
N THR A 15 -10.78 -11.40 2.39
CA THR A 15 -11.69 -11.23 1.24
C THR A 15 -11.34 -12.20 0.12
N PHE A 16 -12.33 -12.49 -0.73
CA PHE A 16 -12.10 -13.14 -2.01
C PHE A 16 -11.78 -12.04 -3.05
N PHE A 17 -10.50 -11.86 -3.33
CA PHE A 17 -9.99 -10.71 -4.09
C PHE A 17 -10.38 -10.79 -5.58
N THR A 18 -10.25 -11.96 -6.21
CA THR A 18 -10.55 -12.19 -7.64
C THR A 18 -11.99 -12.62 -7.90
N LYS A 19 -12.93 -12.36 -6.98
CA LYS A 19 -14.34 -12.80 -7.07
C LYS A 19 -15.02 -12.42 -8.39
N ASN A 20 -14.70 -11.24 -8.93
CA ASN A 20 -15.34 -10.70 -10.14
C ASN A 20 -14.44 -10.80 -11.38
N GLU A 21 -13.37 -11.58 -11.31
CA GLU A 21 -12.34 -11.70 -12.34
C GLU A 21 -12.15 -13.19 -12.73
N PRO A 22 -13.13 -13.79 -13.44
CA PRO A 22 -13.18 -15.24 -13.67
C PRO A 22 -12.01 -15.81 -14.50
N GLN A 23 -11.22 -14.94 -15.15
CA GLN A 23 -10.01 -15.33 -15.88
C GLN A 23 -8.85 -15.70 -14.94
N TYR A 24 -8.86 -15.16 -13.71
CA TYR A 24 -7.86 -15.47 -12.69
C TYR A 24 -8.32 -16.58 -11.75
N GLY A 25 -7.37 -17.25 -11.17
CA GLY A 25 -7.66 -18.24 -10.13
C GLY A 25 -8.11 -17.58 -8.81
N PRO A 26 -8.68 -18.38 -7.90
CA PRO A 26 -9.10 -17.86 -6.60
C PRO A 26 -7.90 -17.32 -5.79
N LEU A 27 -7.85 -16.00 -5.61
CA LEU A 27 -6.92 -15.30 -4.75
C LEU A 27 -7.70 -14.73 -3.55
N TYR A 28 -7.26 -15.05 -2.37
CA TYR A 28 -7.84 -14.58 -1.12
C TYR A 28 -6.81 -13.75 -0.34
N ALA A 29 -7.21 -12.58 0.12
CA ALA A 29 -6.48 -11.90 1.19
C ALA A 29 -6.78 -12.58 2.52
N SER A 30 -5.77 -12.96 3.26
CA SER A 30 -5.87 -13.76 4.49
C SER A 30 -6.81 -13.15 5.54
N ASN A 31 -7.45 -14.00 6.33
CA ASN A 31 -8.14 -13.59 7.54
C ASN A 31 -7.11 -13.34 8.66
N LEU A 32 -6.81 -12.06 8.89
CA LEU A 32 -5.78 -11.67 9.86
C LEU A 32 -6.20 -12.00 11.29
N THR A 33 -7.49 -12.05 11.59
CA THR A 33 -7.99 -12.32 12.95
C THR A 33 -7.66 -13.73 13.42
N VAL A 34 -7.53 -14.69 12.50
CA VAL A 34 -7.22 -16.09 12.82
C VAL A 34 -5.80 -16.49 12.47
N GLU A 35 -5.15 -15.82 11.49
CA GLU A 35 -3.80 -16.19 11.05
C GLU A 35 -2.70 -15.49 11.87
N ILE A 36 -2.90 -14.23 12.30
CA ILE A 36 -1.90 -13.49 13.09
C ILE A 36 -1.48 -14.25 14.37
N PRO A 37 -2.37 -14.87 15.14
CA PRO A 37 -1.98 -15.64 16.34
C PRO A 37 -1.10 -16.86 16.04
N GLU A 38 -1.09 -17.38 14.81
CA GLU A 38 -0.31 -18.57 14.43
C GLU A 38 1.18 -18.26 14.19
N TYR A 39 1.53 -16.97 14.00
CA TYR A 39 2.89 -16.57 13.63
C TYR A 39 3.62 -15.85 14.76
N THR A 40 4.92 -16.09 14.86
CA THR A 40 5.84 -15.27 15.67
C THR A 40 6.03 -13.89 15.03
N ASP A 41 6.53 -12.91 15.78
CA ASP A 41 6.81 -11.57 15.26
C ASP A 41 7.86 -11.61 14.15
N ALA A 42 8.87 -12.48 14.25
CA ALA A 42 9.84 -12.68 13.18
C ALA A 42 9.22 -13.28 11.90
N GLN A 43 8.23 -14.16 12.02
CA GLN A 43 7.48 -14.68 10.87
C GLN A 43 6.58 -13.61 10.26
N LEU A 44 5.95 -12.75 11.09
CA LEU A 44 5.18 -11.60 10.62
C LEU A 44 6.07 -10.58 9.90
N ASP A 45 7.29 -10.34 10.39
CA ASP A 45 8.28 -9.52 9.67
C ASP A 45 8.59 -10.11 8.29
N GLY A 46 8.86 -11.42 8.24
CA GLY A 46 9.06 -12.13 6.97
C GLY A 46 7.90 -11.97 6.00
N ILE A 47 6.66 -12.12 6.48
CA ILE A 47 5.46 -12.00 5.65
C ILE A 47 5.24 -10.56 5.18
N ILE A 48 5.26 -9.60 6.11
CA ILE A 48 4.84 -8.21 5.85
C ILE A 48 5.95 -7.46 5.12
N ARG A 49 7.18 -7.46 5.63
CA ARG A 49 8.29 -6.66 5.09
C ARG A 49 9.10 -7.38 4.01
N GLN A 50 9.19 -8.71 4.04
CA GLN A 50 10.06 -9.45 3.13
C GLN A 50 9.30 -10.23 2.05
N GLY A 51 7.96 -10.31 2.16
CA GLY A 51 7.13 -11.08 1.23
C GLY A 51 7.37 -12.61 1.29
N VAL A 52 7.98 -13.08 2.37
CA VAL A 52 8.35 -14.49 2.61
C VAL A 52 7.34 -15.12 3.56
N HIS A 53 6.75 -16.23 3.16
CA HIS A 53 5.80 -16.96 4.00
C HIS A 53 6.42 -18.27 4.48
N PRO A 54 6.31 -18.62 5.78
CA PRO A 54 6.99 -19.78 6.34
C PRO A 54 6.57 -21.11 5.67
N GLU A 55 5.32 -21.22 5.24
CA GLU A 55 4.80 -22.44 4.62
C GLU A 55 4.78 -22.37 3.09
N ARG A 56 4.53 -21.19 2.49
CA ARG A 56 4.28 -21.01 1.05
C ARG A 56 5.45 -20.39 0.28
N LYS A 57 6.59 -20.17 0.94
CA LYS A 57 7.80 -19.50 0.43
C LYS A 57 7.61 -18.00 0.13
N THR A 58 6.48 -17.58 -0.44
CA THR A 58 6.19 -16.18 -0.75
C THR A 58 4.71 -15.88 -0.57
N VAL A 59 4.38 -14.60 -0.47
CA VAL A 59 3.01 -14.08 -0.58
C VAL A 59 2.78 -13.52 -1.99
N TRP A 60 1.51 -13.42 -2.37
CA TRP A 60 1.09 -12.90 -3.66
C TRP A 60 0.07 -11.78 -3.49
N GLY A 61 0.21 -10.70 -4.26
CA GLY A 61 -0.70 -9.55 -4.21
C GLY A 61 -0.58 -8.66 -2.96
N MET A 62 0.26 -9.01 -1.99
CA MET A 62 0.55 -8.16 -0.85
C MET A 62 1.72 -7.23 -1.18
N PRO A 63 1.63 -5.90 -0.96
CA PRO A 63 2.66 -4.94 -1.35
C PRO A 63 3.82 -4.89 -0.34
N SER A 64 4.45 -6.03 -0.08
CA SER A 64 5.60 -6.14 0.83
C SER A 64 6.77 -5.27 0.37
N GLU A 65 6.89 -5.01 -0.94
CA GLU A 65 7.89 -4.12 -1.51
C GLU A 65 7.75 -2.65 -1.06
N ILE A 66 6.61 -2.29 -0.49
CA ILE A 66 6.38 -0.99 0.14
C ILE A 66 6.58 -1.11 1.64
N PHE A 67 6.06 -2.17 2.23
CA PHE A 67 6.15 -2.40 3.68
C PHE A 67 7.56 -2.76 4.16
N GLN A 68 8.48 -3.18 3.26
CA GLN A 68 9.90 -3.38 3.62
C GLN A 68 10.55 -2.13 4.22
N HIS A 69 9.98 -0.96 3.94
CA HIS A 69 10.48 0.34 4.40
C HIS A 69 9.83 0.79 5.72
N LEU A 70 8.92 0.01 6.32
CA LEU A 70 8.39 0.32 7.64
C LEU A 70 9.52 0.34 8.67
N SER A 71 9.58 1.42 9.45
CA SER A 71 10.48 1.51 10.60
C SER A 71 10.16 0.42 11.62
N ASP A 72 11.16 0.00 12.40
CA ASP A 72 10.92 -1.01 13.45
C ASP A 72 9.85 -0.57 14.45
N PRO A 73 9.84 0.67 14.96
CA PRO A 73 8.77 1.13 15.85
C PRO A 73 7.37 1.06 15.23
N ASP A 74 7.21 1.39 13.94
CA ASP A 74 5.91 1.33 13.26
C ASP A 74 5.49 -0.11 12.96
N PHE A 75 6.45 -0.97 12.63
CA PHE A 75 6.19 -2.40 12.48
C PHE A 75 5.74 -3.03 13.82
N ASP A 76 6.44 -2.74 14.92
CA ASP A 76 6.09 -3.23 16.25
C ASP A 76 4.70 -2.74 16.68
N ALA A 77 4.38 -1.46 16.44
CA ALA A 77 3.06 -0.91 16.69
C ALA A 77 1.97 -1.59 15.85
N LEU A 78 2.26 -1.88 14.57
CA LEU A 78 1.36 -2.62 13.69
C LEU A 78 1.10 -4.02 14.22
N VAL A 79 2.15 -4.77 14.58
CA VAL A 79 2.02 -6.14 15.11
C VAL A 79 1.25 -6.13 16.43
N ALA A 80 1.57 -5.19 17.34
CA ALA A 80 0.85 -5.04 18.60
C ALA A 80 -0.66 -4.81 18.36
N TYR A 81 -1.01 -3.93 17.40
CA TYR A 81 -2.42 -3.74 17.00
C TYR A 81 -3.04 -5.02 16.44
N LEU A 82 -2.39 -5.70 15.51
CA LEU A 82 -2.92 -6.92 14.89
C LEU A 82 -3.18 -8.03 15.92
N ARG A 83 -2.35 -8.11 16.96
CA ARG A 83 -2.54 -9.09 18.06
C ARG A 83 -3.71 -8.75 18.99
N THR A 84 -4.29 -7.55 18.92
CA THR A 84 -5.53 -7.23 19.67
C THR A 84 -6.81 -7.74 18.98
N LEU A 85 -6.70 -8.20 17.73
CA LEU A 85 -7.85 -8.68 16.97
C LEU A 85 -8.43 -9.93 17.62
N LYS A 86 -9.76 -9.95 17.76
CA LYS A 86 -10.47 -11.14 18.26
C LYS A 86 -10.69 -12.10 17.09
N PRO A 87 -10.36 -13.38 17.22
CA PRO A 87 -10.59 -14.36 16.18
C PRO A 87 -12.08 -14.40 15.77
N ALA A 88 -12.32 -14.29 14.46
CA ALA A 88 -13.64 -14.35 13.85
C ALA A 88 -13.57 -14.99 12.46
N GLY A 89 -14.64 -15.66 12.03
CA GLY A 89 -14.67 -16.33 10.73
C GLY A 89 -13.76 -17.57 10.68
N LYS A 90 -13.18 -17.82 9.51
CA LYS A 90 -12.33 -19.00 9.26
C LYS A 90 -11.11 -18.63 8.42
N LYS A 91 -10.07 -19.46 8.48
CA LYS A 91 -8.91 -19.39 7.59
C LYS A 91 -9.35 -19.53 6.13
N LEU A 92 -8.84 -18.66 5.26
CA LEU A 92 -9.16 -18.70 3.84
C LEU A 92 -8.17 -19.61 3.08
N PRO A 93 -8.61 -20.16 1.92
CA PRO A 93 -7.78 -21.06 1.14
C PRO A 93 -6.53 -20.38 0.59
N ASN A 94 -5.49 -21.17 0.35
CA ASN A 94 -4.31 -20.72 -0.39
C ASN A 94 -4.67 -20.34 -1.82
N PRO A 95 -3.92 -19.42 -2.48
CA PRO A 95 -4.10 -19.05 -3.86
C PRO A 95 -4.05 -20.29 -4.80
N GLN A 96 -4.95 -20.31 -5.78
CA GLN A 96 -4.94 -21.33 -6.83
C GLN A 96 -4.78 -20.63 -8.18
N PHE A 97 -3.65 -20.86 -8.84
CA PHE A 97 -3.32 -20.19 -10.09
C PHE A 97 -4.01 -20.80 -11.30
N SER A 98 -4.76 -19.99 -12.03
CA SER A 98 -5.36 -20.33 -13.33
C SER A 98 -4.29 -20.44 -14.43
N VAL A 99 -4.73 -20.72 -15.65
CA VAL A 99 -3.85 -20.68 -16.83
C VAL A 99 -3.38 -19.24 -17.09
N GLN A 100 -4.25 -18.24 -16.88
CA GLN A 100 -3.90 -16.83 -17.07
C GLN A 100 -2.87 -16.37 -16.03
N ASP A 101 -3.08 -16.68 -14.75
CA ASP A 101 -2.09 -16.36 -13.70
C ASP A 101 -0.71 -16.91 -14.03
N ARG A 102 -0.64 -18.18 -14.49
CA ARG A 102 0.63 -18.81 -14.87
C ARG A 102 1.31 -18.13 -16.05
N LYS A 103 0.53 -17.63 -17.02
CA LYS A 103 1.07 -16.83 -18.14
C LYS A 103 1.64 -15.52 -17.63
N ASP A 104 0.92 -14.82 -16.76
CA ASP A 104 1.34 -13.53 -16.21
C ASP A 104 2.57 -13.68 -15.30
N ILE A 105 2.66 -14.77 -14.54
CA ILE A 105 3.86 -15.12 -13.77
C ILE A 105 5.04 -15.40 -14.71
N ALA A 106 4.85 -16.20 -15.75
CA ALA A 106 5.91 -16.57 -16.69
C ALA A 106 6.43 -15.37 -17.51
N SER A 107 5.55 -14.41 -17.84
CA SER A 107 5.92 -13.16 -18.52
C SER A 107 6.48 -12.08 -17.59
N GLY A 108 6.42 -12.28 -16.27
CA GLY A 108 6.82 -11.29 -15.27
C GLY A 108 5.82 -10.16 -15.04
N ASN A 109 4.60 -10.27 -15.57
CA ASN A 109 3.51 -9.32 -15.33
C ASN A 109 2.92 -9.48 -13.93
N TYR A 110 2.97 -10.69 -13.37
CA TYR A 110 2.59 -10.97 -11.98
C TYR A 110 3.75 -11.61 -11.24
N LYS A 111 4.27 -10.91 -10.23
CA LYS A 111 5.48 -11.31 -9.51
C LYS A 111 5.16 -11.65 -8.05
N PRO A 112 5.89 -12.61 -7.45
CA PRO A 112 5.79 -12.86 -6.02
C PRO A 112 6.34 -11.68 -5.22
N ALA A 113 5.73 -11.39 -4.07
CA ALA A 113 6.11 -10.24 -3.23
C ALA A 113 7.60 -10.28 -2.83
N ALA A 114 8.15 -11.44 -2.50
CA ALA A 114 9.58 -11.58 -2.17
C ALA A 114 10.52 -11.19 -3.34
N GLN A 115 10.08 -11.28 -4.58
CA GLN A 115 10.84 -10.79 -5.74
C GLN A 115 10.73 -9.26 -5.84
N LEU A 116 9.52 -8.70 -5.70
CA LEU A 116 9.29 -7.26 -5.74
C LEU A 116 10.06 -6.53 -4.63
N VAL A 117 10.13 -7.10 -3.43
CA VAL A 117 10.94 -6.59 -2.31
C VAL A 117 12.40 -6.42 -2.75
N ARG A 118 13.01 -7.44 -3.36
CA ARG A 118 14.40 -7.34 -3.83
C ARG A 118 14.56 -6.33 -4.97
N GLU A 119 13.64 -6.31 -5.92
CA GLU A 119 13.69 -5.40 -7.06
C GLU A 119 13.55 -3.94 -6.65
N ARG A 120 12.79 -3.65 -5.59
CA ARG A 120 12.47 -2.29 -5.14
C ARG A 120 13.24 -1.82 -3.91
N ALA A 121 14.14 -2.63 -3.36
CA ALA A 121 14.85 -2.32 -2.11
C ALA A 121 15.55 -0.95 -2.10
N ASN A 122 16.07 -0.51 -3.24
CA ASN A 122 16.78 0.77 -3.39
C ASN A 122 16.00 1.81 -4.21
N GLN A 123 14.70 1.57 -4.44
CA GLN A 123 13.87 2.49 -5.22
C GLN A 123 13.01 3.32 -4.26
N LEU A 124 13.51 4.49 -3.90
CA LEU A 124 12.92 5.35 -2.89
C LEU A 124 12.54 6.71 -3.48
N PRO A 125 11.55 7.41 -2.87
CA PRO A 125 11.30 8.81 -3.16
C PRO A 125 12.56 9.65 -2.91
N VAL A 126 12.72 10.75 -3.67
CA VAL A 126 13.90 11.62 -3.60
C VAL A 126 14.12 12.12 -2.16
N ASP A 127 15.39 12.12 -1.73
CA ASP A 127 15.75 12.71 -0.44
C ASP A 127 15.92 14.24 -0.57
N LEU A 128 15.13 14.98 0.19
CA LEU A 128 15.14 16.44 0.26
C LEU A 128 15.70 16.95 1.60
N GLY A 129 16.41 16.08 2.30
CA GLY A 129 17.05 16.41 3.58
C GLY A 129 16.17 16.20 4.80
N ALA A 130 16.76 16.39 5.98
CA ALA A 130 16.17 16.05 7.28
C ALA A 130 14.82 16.75 7.56
N GLY A 131 14.62 17.97 7.07
CA GLY A 131 13.36 18.71 7.22
C GLY A 131 12.16 18.06 6.52
N HIS A 132 12.40 17.15 5.61
CA HIS A 132 11.36 16.44 4.84
C HIS A 132 11.31 14.94 5.12
N ALA A 133 12.11 14.44 6.06
CA ALA A 133 12.27 13.01 6.32
C ALA A 133 10.95 12.30 6.64
N LEU A 134 10.09 12.87 7.51
CA LEU A 134 8.79 12.28 7.85
C LEU A 134 7.86 12.23 6.64
N GLY A 135 7.76 13.31 5.88
CA GLY A 135 6.91 13.34 4.67
C GLY A 135 7.39 12.37 3.59
N ARG A 136 8.70 12.25 3.39
CA ARG A 136 9.32 11.24 2.52
C ARG A 136 8.94 9.83 2.98
N TYR A 137 9.15 9.51 4.25
CA TYR A 137 8.80 8.21 4.82
C TYR A 137 7.31 7.86 4.64
N ILE A 138 6.41 8.81 4.89
CA ILE A 138 4.97 8.60 4.68
C ILE A 138 4.69 8.26 3.20
N THR A 139 5.30 8.98 2.24
CA THR A 139 5.09 8.66 0.81
C THR A 139 5.60 7.28 0.44
N GLU A 140 6.72 6.88 1.02
CA GLU A 140 7.37 5.61 0.80
C GLU A 140 6.49 4.42 1.23
N VAL A 141 5.92 4.50 2.44
CA VAL A 141 5.12 3.40 3.01
C VAL A 141 3.62 3.45 2.68
N THR A 142 3.15 4.50 1.97
CA THR A 142 1.72 4.64 1.65
C THR A 142 1.43 4.98 0.19
N CYS A 143 2.15 5.95 -0.40
CA CYS A 143 1.83 6.47 -1.74
C CYS A 143 2.50 5.67 -2.85
N ALA A 144 3.71 5.15 -2.60
CA ALA A 144 4.54 4.47 -3.58
C ALA A 144 3.92 3.16 -4.09
N GLU A 145 2.96 2.56 -3.37
CA GLU A 145 2.18 1.39 -3.80
C GLU A 145 1.55 1.62 -5.18
N CYS A 146 0.90 2.77 -5.37
CA CYS A 146 0.19 3.10 -6.60
C CYS A 146 0.96 4.11 -7.46
N HIS A 147 1.57 5.13 -6.82
CA HIS A 147 2.23 6.21 -7.54
C HIS A 147 3.67 5.91 -7.96
N GLY A 148 4.15 4.69 -7.74
CA GLY A 148 5.52 4.28 -8.02
C GLY A 148 6.53 4.75 -6.96
N PRO A 149 7.70 4.10 -6.90
CA PRO A 149 8.69 4.36 -5.85
C PRO A 149 9.28 5.77 -5.92
N LYS A 150 9.28 6.40 -7.09
CA LYS A 150 9.70 7.80 -7.29
C LYS A 150 8.51 8.77 -7.33
N LEU A 151 7.29 8.28 -7.08
CA LEU A 151 6.02 9.03 -7.12
C LEU A 151 5.71 9.61 -8.51
N GLU A 152 6.21 8.97 -9.55
CA GLU A 152 6.09 9.36 -10.96
C GLU A 152 4.72 9.07 -11.57
N GLY A 153 3.96 8.19 -10.90
CA GLY A 153 2.67 7.73 -11.39
C GLY A 153 2.76 6.68 -12.50
N ASN A 154 1.59 6.27 -12.99
CA ASN A 154 1.46 5.37 -14.14
C ASN A 154 0.28 5.84 -15.01
N PRO A 155 0.53 6.46 -16.17
CA PRO A 155 -0.55 6.94 -17.05
C PRO A 155 -1.34 5.81 -17.72
N ASN A 156 -0.77 4.60 -17.78
CA ASN A 156 -1.33 3.43 -18.46
C ASN A 156 -1.79 2.34 -17.49
N ASP A 157 -2.07 2.70 -16.24
CA ASP A 157 -2.51 1.73 -15.25
C ASP A 157 -3.90 1.17 -15.62
N PRO A 158 -4.13 -0.15 -15.50
CA PRO A 158 -5.41 -0.78 -15.84
C PRO A 158 -6.62 -0.27 -15.04
N VAL A 159 -6.40 0.22 -13.82
CA VAL A 159 -7.46 0.79 -12.98
C VAL A 159 -7.72 2.28 -13.24
N GLY A 160 -7.03 2.84 -14.24
CA GLY A 160 -7.11 4.22 -14.65
C GLY A 160 -5.83 5.01 -14.38
N ARG A 161 -5.70 6.15 -15.04
CA ARG A 161 -4.50 6.98 -14.98
C ARG A 161 -4.12 7.34 -13.53
N ILE A 162 -2.93 6.95 -13.12
CA ILE A 162 -2.32 7.34 -11.84
C ILE A 162 -1.37 8.52 -12.10
N PRO A 163 -1.63 9.71 -11.53
CA PRO A 163 -0.81 10.88 -11.82
C PRO A 163 0.54 10.83 -11.10
N ASN A 164 1.55 11.49 -11.66
CA ASN A 164 2.73 11.89 -10.93
C ASN A 164 2.35 12.84 -9.79
N LEU A 165 2.85 12.61 -8.58
CA LEU A 165 2.51 13.43 -7.41
C LEU A 165 3.07 14.85 -7.44
N ILE A 166 3.82 15.24 -8.47
CA ILE A 166 4.15 16.64 -8.77
C ILE A 166 2.89 17.53 -8.85
N VAL A 167 1.73 16.94 -9.17
CA VAL A 167 0.46 17.68 -9.22
C VAL A 167 0.11 18.36 -7.89
N VAL A 168 0.67 17.88 -6.76
CA VAL A 168 0.47 18.47 -5.44
C VAL A 168 1.12 19.86 -5.34
N GLY A 169 2.10 20.16 -6.18
CA GLY A 169 2.66 21.52 -6.33
C GLY A 169 1.62 22.59 -6.62
N GLY A 170 0.52 22.25 -7.29
CA GLY A 170 -0.61 23.14 -7.57
C GLY A 170 -1.65 23.27 -6.45
N TYR A 171 -1.51 22.56 -5.33
CA TYR A 171 -2.45 22.63 -4.22
C TYR A 171 -1.97 23.64 -3.14
N SER A 172 -2.90 24.41 -2.59
CA SER A 172 -2.66 25.06 -1.30
C SER A 172 -2.73 24.03 -0.15
N ARG A 173 -2.26 24.40 1.04
CA ARG A 173 -2.34 23.53 2.23
C ARG A 173 -3.78 23.10 2.54
N ASP A 174 -4.74 24.05 2.50
CA ASP A 174 -6.16 23.76 2.79
C ASP A 174 -6.81 22.90 1.71
N GLN A 175 -6.42 23.08 0.46
CA GLN A 175 -6.88 22.22 -0.65
C GLN A 175 -6.35 20.81 -0.52
N PHE A 176 -5.09 20.64 -0.11
CA PHE A 176 -4.52 19.32 0.19
C PHE A 176 -5.20 18.67 1.39
N GLU A 177 -5.47 19.40 2.46
CA GLU A 177 -6.22 18.92 3.62
C GLU A 177 -7.62 18.43 3.22
N THR A 178 -8.30 19.19 2.37
CA THR A 178 -9.62 18.82 1.84
C THR A 178 -9.55 17.54 0.99
N LEU A 179 -8.51 17.42 0.16
CA LEU A 179 -8.25 16.19 -0.60
C LEU A 179 -7.99 15.00 0.34
N ALA A 180 -7.11 15.17 1.30
CA ALA A 180 -6.68 14.09 2.20
C ALA A 180 -7.79 13.61 3.15
N THR A 181 -8.67 14.51 3.60
CA THR A 181 -9.69 14.18 4.61
C THR A 181 -11.08 13.92 4.03
N ARG A 182 -11.39 14.48 2.84
CA ARG A 182 -12.72 14.41 2.22
C ARG A 182 -12.72 13.80 0.83
N GLY A 183 -11.55 13.49 0.25
CA GLY A 183 -11.44 12.97 -1.11
C GLY A 183 -11.88 13.97 -2.19
N VAL A 184 -11.84 15.28 -1.91
CA VAL A 184 -12.28 16.32 -2.84
C VAL A 184 -11.07 17.01 -3.45
N PRO A 185 -10.80 16.83 -4.75
CA PRO A 185 -9.68 17.47 -5.44
C PRO A 185 -9.98 18.93 -5.79
N VAL A 186 -8.91 19.69 -6.05
CA VAL A 186 -9.00 21.08 -6.50
C VAL A 186 -9.60 21.19 -7.92
N GLY A 187 -10.29 22.30 -8.20
CA GLY A 187 -10.74 22.67 -9.54
C GLY A 187 -11.89 21.82 -10.12
N GLY A 188 -12.74 21.25 -9.28
CA GLY A 188 -13.91 20.48 -9.72
C GLY A 188 -13.59 19.19 -10.47
N ARG A 189 -12.35 18.71 -10.42
CA ARG A 189 -11.92 17.45 -11.06
C ARG A 189 -12.63 16.27 -10.42
N LYS A 190 -12.84 15.21 -11.18
CA LYS A 190 -13.24 13.92 -10.62
C LYS A 190 -11.99 13.13 -10.21
N LEU A 191 -11.94 12.72 -8.96
CA LEU A 191 -10.93 11.81 -8.47
C LEU A 191 -11.30 10.37 -8.85
N ASN A 192 -10.30 9.54 -9.16
CA ASN A 192 -10.53 8.12 -9.31
C ASN A 192 -11.17 7.55 -8.03
N PRO A 193 -12.22 6.72 -8.10
CA PRO A 193 -12.88 6.16 -6.91
C PRO A 193 -11.92 5.46 -5.94
N MET A 194 -10.88 4.79 -6.45
CA MET A 194 -9.85 4.18 -5.62
C MET A 194 -9.10 5.24 -4.79
N MET A 195 -8.72 6.38 -5.41
CA MET A 195 -8.06 7.46 -4.67
C MET A 195 -8.99 8.15 -3.67
N VAL A 196 -10.30 8.21 -3.94
CA VAL A 196 -11.29 8.65 -2.93
C VAL A 196 -11.27 7.70 -1.73
N SER A 197 -11.27 6.39 -1.98
CA SER A 197 -11.19 5.37 -0.91
C SER A 197 -9.89 5.48 -0.13
N VAL A 198 -8.76 5.76 -0.78
CA VAL A 198 -7.46 6.00 -0.13
C VAL A 198 -7.51 7.27 0.74
N ALA A 199 -8.07 8.37 0.24
CA ALA A 199 -8.22 9.60 1.01
C ALA A 199 -9.04 9.35 2.29
N LEU A 200 -10.22 8.75 2.15
CA LEU A 200 -11.14 8.52 3.27
C LEU A 200 -10.67 7.39 4.20
N GLY A 201 -10.05 6.34 3.68
CA GLY A 201 -9.67 5.14 4.44
C GLY A 201 -8.23 5.12 4.96
N ARG A 202 -7.35 5.97 4.43
CA ARG A 202 -5.92 6.04 4.82
C ARG A 202 -5.52 7.44 5.27
N LEU A 203 -5.58 8.44 4.39
CA LEU A 203 -5.03 9.78 4.65
C LEU A 203 -5.81 10.54 5.73
N SER A 204 -7.14 10.37 5.79
CA SER A 204 -7.98 10.99 6.82
C SER A 204 -7.64 10.52 8.25
N HIS A 205 -7.02 9.35 8.39
CA HIS A 205 -6.59 8.80 9.68
C HIS A 205 -5.20 9.24 10.12
N MET A 206 -4.46 9.95 9.27
CA MET A 206 -3.20 10.58 9.67
C MET A 206 -3.45 11.71 10.67
N THR A 207 -2.50 11.94 11.56
CA THR A 207 -2.51 13.13 12.42
C THR A 207 -2.33 14.40 11.58
N PRO A 208 -2.73 15.58 12.07
CA PRO A 208 -2.44 16.84 11.38
C PRO A 208 -0.94 17.01 11.08
N HIS A 209 -0.07 16.65 12.02
CA HIS A 209 1.38 16.71 11.83
C HIS A 209 1.88 15.83 10.68
N GLU A 210 1.39 14.61 10.56
CA GLU A 210 1.74 13.70 9.44
C GLU A 210 1.24 14.26 8.10
N ARG A 211 0.02 14.81 8.04
CA ARG A 211 -0.50 15.44 6.81
C ARG A 211 0.28 16.69 6.43
N ASP A 212 0.70 17.49 7.41
CA ASP A 212 1.56 18.65 7.19
C ASP A 212 2.92 18.25 6.63
N ALA A 213 3.56 17.25 7.22
CA ALA A 213 4.84 16.71 6.76
C ALA A 213 4.72 16.13 5.34
N LEU A 214 3.65 15.37 5.07
CA LEU A 214 3.37 14.82 3.75
C LEU A 214 3.20 15.93 2.70
N TYR A 215 2.38 16.95 3.00
CA TYR A 215 2.19 18.10 2.11
C TYR A 215 3.49 18.84 1.84
N ALA A 216 4.25 19.16 2.91
CA ALA A 216 5.52 19.88 2.79
C ALA A 216 6.52 19.14 1.90
N TYR A 217 6.64 17.82 2.08
CA TYR A 217 7.49 17.00 1.24
C TYR A 217 7.04 16.98 -0.23
N LEU A 218 5.76 16.72 -0.49
CA LEU A 218 5.24 16.66 -1.86
C LEU A 218 5.33 18.02 -2.56
N LYS A 219 5.15 19.11 -1.83
CA LYS A 219 5.29 20.48 -2.34
C LYS A 219 6.75 20.75 -2.73
N ALA A 220 7.69 20.48 -1.84
CA ALA A 220 9.12 20.67 -2.10
C ALA A 220 9.62 19.76 -3.24
N ARG A 221 9.10 18.51 -3.33
CA ARG A 221 9.41 17.62 -4.45
C ARG A 221 8.94 18.19 -5.80
N ALA A 222 7.80 18.85 -5.82
CA ALA A 222 7.27 19.44 -7.06
C ALA A 222 8.10 20.63 -7.58
N GLU A 223 8.91 21.22 -6.73
CA GLU A 223 9.80 22.34 -7.06
C GLU A 223 11.19 21.86 -7.58
N GLN A 224 11.48 20.55 -7.48
CA GLN A 224 12.72 20.00 -8.00
C GLN A 224 12.71 19.92 -9.53
N PRO A 225 13.87 20.09 -10.20
CA PRO A 225 14.01 19.79 -11.62
C PRO A 225 13.61 18.35 -11.92
N GLN A 226 12.83 18.15 -12.99
CA GLN A 226 12.37 16.83 -13.43
C GLN A 226 13.35 16.18 -14.41
#